data_adf65eee8bab301b48bab8cea3b16f32
#
_entry.id   adf65eee8bab301b48bab8cea3b16f32
#
_cell.length_a   1.000
_cell.length_b   1.000
_cell.length_c   1.000
_cell.angle_alpha   90.00
_cell.angle_beta   90.00
_cell.angle_gamma   90.00
#
_symmetry.space_group_name_H-M   'P 1'
#
loop_
_entity.id
_entity.type
_entity.pdbx_description
1 polymer ?
#
loop_
_entity_poly.entity_id
_entity_poly.type
_entity_poly.pdbx_seq_one_letter_code
_entity_poly.pdbx_strand_id
1 'polypeptide(L)'
;LVNEAALLAARKNKRIVTYQEFEEAKDKVMMGSERRSMVMSEEEKKLTAYHEAGHAVVAINCPASDPIHKATIIPRGRALGMVMRLPERDQLSVTREKIDRLSRSWPCNCNN
;
A
#
# COMPACT_ATOMS: atom_id res chain seq x y z
N LEU A 1 4.89 14.49 6.61
CA LEU A 1 5.75 13.75 5.68
C LEU A 1 7.23 14.14 5.81
N VAL A 2 7.53 15.42 5.74
CA VAL A 2 8.92 15.94 5.86
C VAL A 2 9.51 15.58 7.23
N ASN A 3 8.76 15.74 8.30
CA ASN A 3 9.19 15.37 9.65
C ASN A 3 9.49 13.87 9.78
N GLU A 4 8.64 13.00 9.24
CA GLU A 4 8.88 11.57 9.22
C GLU A 4 10.11 11.19 8.41
N ALA A 5 10.35 11.84 7.27
CA ALA A 5 11.54 11.63 6.46
C ALA A 5 12.81 12.04 7.23
N ALA A 6 12.78 13.17 7.95
CA ALA A 6 13.88 13.62 8.79
C ALA A 6 14.16 12.63 9.94
N LEU A 7 13.14 12.11 10.59
CA LEU A 7 13.27 11.10 11.65
C LEU A 7 13.86 9.78 11.11
N LEU A 8 13.46 9.35 9.91
CA LEU A 8 14.04 8.17 9.26
C LEU A 8 15.51 8.36 8.91
N ALA A 9 15.89 9.54 8.40
CA ALA A 9 17.28 9.87 8.13
C ALA A 9 18.11 9.86 9.41
N ALA A 10 17.59 10.44 10.50
CA ALA A 10 18.26 10.45 11.80
C ALA A 10 18.49 9.03 12.35
N ARG A 11 17.51 8.14 12.22
CA ARG A 11 17.63 6.72 12.62
C ARG A 11 18.71 5.97 11.82
N LYS A 12 18.91 6.35 10.56
CA LYS A 12 19.96 5.79 9.68
C LYS A 12 21.29 6.49 9.80
N ASN A 13 21.45 7.43 10.77
CA ASN A 13 22.64 8.27 10.96
C ASN A 13 23.03 9.06 9.70
N LYS A 14 22.07 9.45 8.88
CA LYS A 14 22.28 10.29 7.72
C LYS A 14 22.14 11.77 8.08
N ARG A 15 23.01 12.60 7.53
CA ARG A 15 22.96 14.06 7.73
C ARG A 15 22.03 14.76 6.74
N ILE A 16 21.69 14.10 5.64
CA ILE A 16 20.88 14.64 4.56
C ILE A 16 19.72 13.69 4.31
N VAL A 17 18.52 14.25 4.14
CA VAL A 17 17.33 13.50 3.75
C VAL A 17 17.35 13.30 2.25
N THR A 18 17.36 12.05 1.80
CA THR A 18 17.34 11.70 0.38
C THR A 18 15.92 11.33 -0.07
N TYR A 19 15.73 11.17 -1.39
CA TYR A 19 14.46 10.73 -1.97
C TYR A 19 13.98 9.40 -1.35
N GLN A 20 14.91 8.52 -1.00
CA GLN A 20 14.58 7.23 -0.40
C GLN A 20 13.88 7.39 0.97
N GLU A 21 14.35 8.30 1.81
CA GLU A 21 13.71 8.59 3.11
C GLU A 21 12.33 9.21 2.92
N PHE A 22 12.12 10.03 1.89
CA PHE A 22 10.81 10.56 1.54
C PHE A 22 9.84 9.47 1.06
N GLU A 23 10.28 8.55 0.24
CA GLU A 23 9.46 7.41 -0.21
C GLU A 23 9.08 6.50 0.96
N GLU A 24 10.02 6.17 1.84
CA GLU A 24 9.74 5.38 3.03
C GLU A 24 8.78 6.11 3.99
N ALA A 25 8.95 7.41 4.16
CA ALA A 25 8.06 8.23 4.99
C ALA A 25 6.64 8.30 4.39
N LYS A 26 6.53 8.45 3.08
CA LYS A 26 5.25 8.41 2.38
C LYS A 26 4.54 7.07 2.61
N ASP A 27 5.24 5.97 2.41
CA ASP A 27 4.70 4.63 2.62
C ASP A 27 4.24 4.43 4.08
N LYS A 28 5.02 4.90 5.05
CA LYS A 28 4.67 4.84 6.47
C LYS A 28 3.43 5.66 6.82
N VAL A 29 3.30 6.85 6.28
CA VAL A 29 2.15 7.74 6.54
C VAL A 29 0.88 7.21 5.88
N MET A 30 0.96 6.70 4.66
CA MET A 30 -0.20 6.26 3.88
C MET A 30 -0.63 4.82 4.20
N MET A 31 0.30 3.91 4.43
CA MET A 31 0.03 2.47 4.64
C MET A 31 0.26 1.99 6.07
N GLY A 32 0.82 2.84 6.93
CA GLY A 32 1.28 2.46 8.27
C GLY A 32 2.68 1.87 8.28
N SER A 33 3.21 1.66 9.49
CA SER A 33 4.56 1.10 9.68
C SER A 33 4.60 -0.39 9.34
N GLU A 34 5.72 -0.83 8.76
CA GLU A 34 5.97 -2.23 8.49
C GLU A 34 6.13 -3.03 9.79
N ARG A 35 5.44 -4.16 9.88
CA ARG A 35 5.58 -5.12 11.00
C ARG A 35 6.45 -6.31 10.57
N ARG A 36 7.74 -6.06 10.36
CA ARG A 36 8.71 -7.08 9.92
C ARG A 36 8.97 -8.16 10.99
N SER A 37 8.68 -7.87 12.25
CA SER A 37 8.80 -8.84 13.35
C SER A 37 7.69 -9.88 13.35
N MET A 38 6.63 -9.71 12.58
CA MET A 38 5.56 -10.68 12.47
C MET A 38 6.03 -11.87 11.65
N VAL A 39 6.12 -13.03 12.30
CA VAL A 39 6.47 -14.28 11.63
C VAL A 39 5.22 -14.82 10.97
N MET A 40 5.21 -14.83 9.64
CA MET A 40 4.18 -15.51 8.84
C MET A 40 4.73 -16.84 8.35
N SER A 41 3.89 -17.87 8.33
CA SER A 41 4.24 -19.15 7.71
C SER A 41 4.39 -18.98 6.19
N GLU A 42 5.12 -19.87 5.55
CA GLU A 42 5.29 -19.82 4.09
C GLU A 42 3.96 -20.01 3.34
N GLU A 43 3.04 -20.78 3.90
CA GLU A 43 1.69 -20.95 3.36
C GLU A 43 0.87 -19.65 3.43
N GLU A 44 0.92 -18.96 4.57
CA GLU A 44 0.26 -17.65 4.74
C GLU A 44 0.84 -16.59 3.81
N LYS A 45 2.16 -16.54 3.65
CA LYS A 45 2.80 -15.63 2.67
C LYS A 45 2.32 -15.90 1.26
N LYS A 46 2.25 -17.18 0.86
CA LYS A 46 1.78 -17.59 -0.45
C LYS A 46 0.32 -17.24 -0.66
N LEU A 47 -0.52 -17.50 0.33
CA LEU A 47 -1.95 -17.16 0.27
C LEU A 47 -2.15 -15.64 0.14
N THR A 48 -1.46 -14.87 0.96
CA THR A 48 -1.49 -13.40 0.90
C THR A 48 -0.99 -12.89 -0.44
N ALA A 49 0.09 -13.46 -0.97
CA ALA A 49 0.62 -13.06 -2.28
C ALA A 49 -0.38 -13.30 -3.42
N TYR A 50 -1.07 -14.43 -3.44
CA TYR A 50 -2.12 -14.70 -4.43
C TYR A 50 -3.30 -13.75 -4.28
N HIS A 51 -3.70 -13.44 -3.05
CA HIS A 51 -4.77 -12.52 -2.76
C HIS A 51 -4.46 -11.10 -3.29
N GLU A 52 -3.30 -10.56 -2.94
CA GLU A 52 -2.86 -9.23 -3.39
C GLU A 52 -2.60 -9.18 -4.90
N ALA A 53 -2.06 -10.26 -5.47
CA ALA A 53 -1.90 -10.39 -6.91
C ALA A 53 -3.25 -10.36 -7.63
N GLY A 54 -4.28 -10.99 -7.08
CA GLY A 54 -5.64 -10.92 -7.60
C GLY A 54 -6.16 -9.49 -7.68
N HIS A 55 -6.01 -8.72 -6.61
CA HIS A 55 -6.37 -7.29 -6.61
C HIS A 55 -5.57 -6.48 -7.65
N ALA A 56 -4.27 -6.76 -7.78
CA ALA A 56 -3.42 -6.09 -8.76
C ALA A 56 -3.85 -6.40 -10.19
N VAL A 57 -4.10 -7.67 -10.52
CA VAL A 57 -4.56 -8.09 -11.86
C VAL A 57 -5.89 -7.43 -12.22
N VAL A 58 -6.85 -7.43 -11.31
CA VAL A 58 -8.14 -6.76 -11.52
C VAL A 58 -7.95 -5.27 -11.74
N ALA A 59 -7.12 -4.61 -10.95
CA ALA A 59 -6.88 -3.18 -11.07
C ALA A 59 -6.22 -2.82 -12.42
N ILE A 60 -5.26 -3.61 -12.90
CA ILE A 60 -4.57 -3.38 -14.19
C ILE A 60 -5.55 -3.54 -15.37
N ASN A 61 -6.44 -4.52 -15.29
CA ASN A 61 -7.38 -4.82 -16.37
C ASN A 61 -8.64 -3.93 -16.35
N CYS A 62 -8.80 -3.08 -15.34
CA CYS A 62 -9.92 -2.16 -15.23
C CYS A 62 -9.53 -0.75 -15.69
N PRO A 63 -9.99 -0.26 -16.86
CA PRO A 63 -9.57 1.04 -17.41
C PRO A 63 -9.95 2.25 -16.55
N ALA A 64 -10.92 2.13 -15.64
CA ALA A 64 -11.31 3.20 -14.70
C ALA A 64 -10.67 3.04 -13.32
N SER A 65 -9.71 2.13 -13.16
CA SER A 65 -8.95 1.99 -11.92
C SER A 65 -7.78 2.97 -11.90
N ASP A 66 -7.51 3.52 -10.72
CA ASP A 66 -6.30 4.31 -10.52
C ASP A 66 -5.06 3.42 -10.66
N PRO A 67 -3.95 3.95 -11.17
CA PRO A 67 -2.74 3.16 -11.37
C PRO A 67 -2.20 2.59 -10.05
N ILE A 68 -1.68 1.38 -10.12
CA ILE A 68 -1.06 0.73 -8.98
C ILE A 68 0.28 1.40 -8.70
N HIS A 69 0.43 1.91 -7.48
CA HIS A 69 1.69 2.46 -7.02
C HIS A 69 2.59 1.38 -6.42
N LYS A 70 2.02 0.53 -5.57
CA LYS A 70 2.77 -0.49 -4.84
C LYS A 70 1.88 -1.64 -4.42
N ALA A 71 2.40 -2.85 -4.53
CA ALA A 71 1.83 -4.05 -3.91
C ALA A 71 2.84 -4.63 -2.93
N THR A 72 2.39 -5.09 -1.78
CA THR A 72 3.25 -5.67 -0.74
C THR A 72 2.54 -6.78 0.02
N ILE A 73 3.29 -7.80 0.39
CA ILE A 73 2.86 -8.86 1.31
C ILE A 73 3.44 -8.66 2.72
N ILE A 74 4.24 -7.60 2.91
CA ILE A 74 4.77 -7.27 4.23
C ILE A 74 3.64 -6.67 5.06
N PRO A 75 3.34 -7.21 6.26
CA PRO A 75 2.30 -6.66 7.12
C PRO A 75 2.56 -5.20 7.47
N ARG A 76 1.53 -4.37 7.29
CA ARG A 76 1.56 -2.95 7.61
C ARG A 76 0.30 -2.57 8.39
N GLY A 77 0.47 -1.90 9.53
CA GLY A 77 -0.66 -1.57 10.38
C GLY A 77 -1.46 -2.84 10.74
N ARG A 78 -2.73 -2.92 10.36
CA ARG A 78 -3.59 -4.10 10.58
C ARG A 78 -3.68 -5.02 9.36
N ALA A 79 -3.17 -4.62 8.22
CA ALA A 79 -3.22 -5.40 6.99
C ALA A 79 -2.07 -6.41 6.90
N LEU A 80 -2.36 -7.61 6.44
CA LEU A 80 -1.34 -8.65 6.18
C LEU A 80 -0.63 -8.45 4.84
N GLY A 81 -1.31 -7.82 3.90
CA GLY A 81 -0.81 -7.38 2.61
C GLY A 81 -1.59 -6.18 2.14
N MET A 82 -1.16 -5.53 1.08
CA MET A 82 -1.83 -4.33 0.56
C MET A 82 -1.44 -4.05 -0.88
N VAL A 83 -2.43 -3.67 -1.69
CA VAL A 83 -2.22 -3.03 -2.99
C VAL A 83 -2.60 -1.57 -2.88
N MET A 84 -1.63 -0.69 -3.06
CA MET A 84 -1.83 0.75 -3.01
C MET A 84 -1.98 1.32 -4.41
N ARG A 85 -3.04 2.09 -4.59
CA ARG A 85 -3.33 2.83 -5.82
C ARG A 85 -3.26 4.33 -5.53
N LEU A 86 -2.70 5.08 -6.46
CA LEU A 86 -2.65 6.54 -6.38
C LEU A 86 -3.39 7.13 -7.57
N PRO A 87 -4.33 8.06 -7.35
CA PRO A 87 -4.98 8.77 -8.43
C PRO A 87 -3.97 9.67 -9.15
N GLU A 88 -4.01 9.69 -10.48
CA GLU A 88 -3.15 10.57 -11.28
C GLU A 88 -3.56 12.04 -11.18
N ARG A 89 -4.81 12.31 -10.82
CA ARG A 89 -5.39 13.65 -10.73
C ARG A 89 -6.29 13.77 -9.52
N ASP A 90 -6.41 14.97 -9.01
CA ASP A 90 -7.41 15.29 -8.00
C ASP A 90 -8.82 15.02 -8.53
N GLN A 91 -9.58 14.26 -7.78
CA GLN A 91 -10.93 13.86 -8.15
C GLN A 91 -11.94 14.60 -7.29
N LEU A 92 -12.73 15.44 -7.94
CA LEU A 92 -13.81 16.20 -7.31
C LEU A 92 -15.12 15.41 -7.24
N SER A 93 -15.25 14.36 -8.06
CA SER A 93 -16.42 13.49 -8.09
C SER A 93 -16.04 12.05 -8.40
N VAL A 94 -16.84 11.13 -7.88
CA VAL A 94 -16.65 9.68 -8.10
C VAL A 94 -17.84 9.17 -8.87
N THR A 95 -17.61 8.54 -10.03
CA THR A 95 -18.68 7.94 -10.82
C THR A 95 -19.20 6.66 -10.16
N ARG A 96 -20.47 6.30 -10.44
CA ARG A 96 -21.08 5.06 -9.94
C ARG A 96 -20.24 3.83 -10.32
N GLU A 97 -19.74 3.79 -11.55
CA GLU A 97 -18.88 2.71 -12.04
C GLU A 97 -17.59 2.58 -11.21
N LYS A 98 -17.03 3.71 -10.79
CA LYS A 98 -15.85 3.72 -9.94
C LYS A 98 -16.16 3.21 -8.54
N ILE A 99 -17.32 3.55 -7.98
CA ILE A 99 -17.78 3.07 -6.67
C ILE A 99 -18.02 1.55 -6.74
N ASP A 100 -18.70 1.06 -7.75
CA ASP A 100 -18.96 -0.37 -7.93
C ASP A 100 -17.65 -1.18 -8.06
N ARG A 101 -16.65 -0.62 -8.72
CA ARG A 101 -15.32 -1.23 -8.85
C ARG A 101 -14.51 -1.16 -7.57
N LEU A 102 -14.59 -0.04 -6.85
CA LEU A 102 -13.98 0.10 -5.53
C LEU A 102 -14.57 -0.92 -4.55
N SER A 103 -15.87 -1.17 -4.59
CA SER A 103 -16.53 -2.17 -3.74
C SER A 103 -16.08 -3.61 -4.05
N ARG A 104 -15.77 -3.91 -5.31
CA ARG A 104 -15.25 -5.22 -5.74
C ARG A 104 -13.75 -5.39 -5.51
N SER A 105 -13.00 -4.31 -5.43
CA SER A 105 -11.55 -4.28 -5.19
C SER A 105 -11.18 -3.64 -3.85
N TRP A 106 -12.17 -3.47 -2.96
CA TRP A 106 -11.93 -2.98 -1.62
C TRP A 106 -10.86 -3.86 -0.97
N PRO A 107 -9.87 -3.27 -0.29
CA PRO A 107 -8.97 -4.10 0.49
C PRO A 107 -9.85 -4.94 1.42
N CYS A 108 -9.84 -6.24 1.19
CA CYS A 108 -10.46 -7.15 2.12
C CYS A 108 -9.79 -6.88 3.46
N ASN A 109 -10.51 -6.22 4.33
CA ASN A 109 -10.14 -6.16 5.73
C ASN A 109 -10.35 -7.59 6.25
N CYS A 110 -9.42 -8.48 5.88
CA CYS A 110 -9.40 -9.87 6.32
C CYS A 110 -9.02 -9.88 7.79
N ASN A 111 -9.84 -9.21 8.62
CA ASN A 111 -9.88 -9.37 10.04
C ASN A 111 -11.06 -10.30 10.36
N ASN A 112 -10.82 -11.59 10.18
CA ASN A 112 -11.50 -12.65 10.94
C ASN A 112 -10.47 -13.66 11.36
#